data_549c445260d31d3847fe692e4c7b3ef5
#
_entry.id   549c445260d31d3847fe692e4c7b3ef5
#
_cell.length_a   1.000
_cell.length_b   1.000
_cell.length_c   1.000
_cell.angle_alpha   90.00
_cell.angle_beta   90.00
_cell.angle_gamma   90.00
#
_symmetry.space_group_name_H-M   'P 1'
#
loop_
_entity.id
_entity.type
_entity.pdbx_description
1 polymer ?
#
loop_
_entity_poly.entity_id
_entity_poly.type
_entity_poly.pdbx_seq_one_letter_code
_entity_poly.pdbx_strand_id
1 'polypeptide(L)'
;GRTELAMSVFGRSYGSNISGKVYINGKEVHLHTVKDAIAHKLAYVTEDRKGSGLILSNPIRINTTLANLRAVSNRGIIDQDREYAAAVAYKEKLGTKCPTVEQNVGNLSGGNQQKVLLAKWMFTEPDILILDEPTRGIDVGAKYEIYCIINQLAAEGKSVIIISSELPEILGMSDRIYVLNEGRIVGEFTGEEATQEKIMGAILKSTNK
;
A
#
# COMPACT_ATOMS: atom_id res chain seq x y z
N GLY A 1 -12.36 -9.00 6.06
CA GLY A 1 -13.13 -7.77 5.90
C GLY A 1 -12.31 -6.56 5.49
N ARG A 2 -11.11 -6.35 6.06
CA ARG A 2 -10.31 -5.12 5.82
C ARG A 2 -9.71 -5.12 4.41
N THR A 3 -9.01 -6.19 4.05
CA THR A 3 -8.43 -6.39 2.71
C THR A 3 -9.50 -6.33 1.63
N GLU A 4 -10.62 -6.99 1.83
CA GLU A 4 -11.74 -7.03 0.88
C GLU A 4 -12.35 -5.64 0.68
N LEU A 5 -12.46 -4.83 1.75
CA LEU A 5 -12.89 -3.43 1.65
C LEU A 5 -11.92 -2.63 0.78
N ALA A 6 -10.62 -2.73 1.05
CA ALA A 6 -9.60 -2.03 0.26
C ALA A 6 -9.63 -2.44 -1.21
N MET A 7 -9.69 -3.73 -1.49
CA MET A 7 -9.75 -4.25 -2.86
C MET A 7 -11.06 -3.90 -3.57
N SER A 8 -12.18 -3.78 -2.85
CA SER A 8 -13.45 -3.33 -3.42
C SER A 8 -13.40 -1.85 -3.83
N VAL A 9 -12.70 -1.02 -3.07
CA VAL A 9 -12.44 0.39 -3.41
C VAL A 9 -11.40 0.51 -4.52
N PHE A 10 -10.36 -0.33 -4.51
CA PHE A 10 -9.31 -0.32 -5.53
C PHE A 10 -9.75 -1.06 -6.80
N GLY A 11 -10.67 -0.43 -7.55
CA GLY A 11 -11.12 -0.91 -8.86
C GLY A 11 -12.01 -2.15 -8.83
N ARG A 12 -12.74 -2.38 -7.73
CA ARG A 12 -13.63 -3.54 -7.57
C ARG A 12 -12.93 -4.89 -7.83
N SER A 13 -11.66 -4.96 -7.42
CA SER A 13 -10.80 -6.12 -7.68
C SER A 13 -11.16 -7.34 -6.85
N TYR A 14 -12.07 -7.19 -5.88
CA TYR A 14 -12.58 -8.29 -5.05
C TYR A 14 -14.06 -8.08 -4.72
N GLY A 15 -14.82 -9.19 -4.71
CA GLY A 15 -16.23 -9.22 -4.30
C GLY A 15 -17.22 -9.10 -5.46
N SER A 16 -18.47 -9.41 -5.16
CA SER A 16 -19.63 -9.26 -6.06
C SER A 16 -20.67 -8.33 -5.43
N ASN A 17 -21.51 -7.70 -6.24
CA ASN A 17 -22.56 -6.79 -5.80
C ASN A 17 -22.02 -5.61 -4.95
N ILE A 18 -20.85 -5.08 -5.31
CA ILE A 18 -20.24 -3.94 -4.62
C ILE A 18 -21.12 -2.71 -4.84
N SER A 19 -21.53 -2.09 -3.72
CA SER A 19 -22.35 -0.88 -3.71
C SER A 19 -21.73 0.18 -2.81
N GLY A 20 -22.21 1.41 -2.94
CA GLY A 20 -21.69 2.56 -2.20
C GLY A 20 -21.06 3.58 -3.13
N LYS A 21 -20.63 4.71 -2.55
CA LYS A 21 -20.05 5.84 -3.26
C LYS A 21 -18.68 6.16 -2.70
N VAL A 22 -17.76 6.51 -3.58
CA VAL A 22 -16.41 6.95 -3.22
C VAL A 22 -16.28 8.42 -3.59
N TYR A 23 -15.73 9.21 -2.68
CA TYR A 23 -15.47 10.63 -2.88
C TYR A 23 -13.99 10.92 -2.70
N ILE A 24 -13.40 11.64 -3.65
CA ILE A 24 -12.02 12.15 -3.57
C ILE A 24 -12.10 13.66 -3.69
N ASN A 25 -11.55 14.38 -2.70
CA ASN A 25 -11.62 15.84 -2.63
C ASN A 25 -13.05 16.39 -2.80
N GLY A 26 -14.04 15.72 -2.18
CA GLY A 26 -15.45 16.10 -2.21
C GLY A 26 -16.19 15.79 -3.53
N LYS A 27 -15.53 15.19 -4.52
CA LYS A 27 -16.14 14.80 -5.80
C LYS A 27 -16.38 13.29 -5.83
N GLU A 28 -17.58 12.88 -6.22
CA GLU A 28 -17.90 11.46 -6.43
C GLU A 28 -17.07 10.93 -7.61
N VAL A 29 -16.42 9.78 -7.39
CA VAL A 29 -15.60 9.09 -8.41
C VAL A 29 -16.08 7.66 -8.60
N HIS A 30 -15.92 7.16 -9.83
CA HIS A 30 -16.31 5.81 -10.19
C HIS A 30 -15.06 4.96 -10.45
N LEU A 31 -14.78 4.02 -9.55
CA LEU A 31 -13.60 3.17 -9.57
C LEU A 31 -13.98 1.74 -9.97
N HIS A 32 -14.35 1.54 -11.24
CA HIS A 32 -14.80 0.25 -11.74
C HIS A 32 -13.67 -0.72 -12.05
N THR A 33 -12.47 -0.18 -12.32
CA THR A 33 -11.29 -0.96 -12.66
C THR A 33 -10.07 -0.45 -11.90
N VAL A 34 -9.02 -1.27 -11.79
CA VAL A 34 -7.73 -0.86 -11.24
C VAL A 34 -7.14 0.33 -12.03
N LYS A 35 -7.39 0.40 -13.34
CA LYS A 35 -6.97 1.54 -14.16
C LYS A 35 -7.65 2.84 -13.74
N ASP A 36 -8.94 2.78 -13.39
CA ASP A 36 -9.67 3.95 -12.89
C ASP A 36 -9.10 4.40 -11.55
N ALA A 37 -8.80 3.45 -10.64
CA ALA A 37 -8.18 3.78 -9.35
C ALA A 37 -6.82 4.47 -9.54
N ILE A 38 -5.96 3.95 -10.39
CA ILE A 38 -4.65 4.56 -10.71
C ILE A 38 -4.85 5.94 -11.36
N ALA A 39 -5.80 6.11 -12.28
CA ALA A 39 -6.10 7.39 -12.90
C ALA A 39 -6.58 8.44 -11.89
N HIS A 40 -7.26 8.01 -10.82
CA HIS A 40 -7.63 8.86 -9.69
C HIS A 40 -6.56 8.93 -8.60
N LYS A 41 -5.33 8.56 -8.93
CA LYS A 41 -4.17 8.66 -8.03
C LYS A 41 -4.26 7.81 -6.77
N LEU A 42 -4.95 6.67 -6.83
CA LEU A 42 -4.93 5.66 -5.79
C LEU A 42 -3.86 4.60 -6.09
N ALA A 43 -3.21 4.11 -5.03
CA ALA A 43 -2.36 2.93 -5.07
C ALA A 43 -2.76 1.95 -3.96
N TYR A 44 -2.58 0.66 -4.21
CA TYR A 44 -2.86 -0.41 -3.25
C TYR A 44 -1.68 -1.36 -3.14
N VAL A 45 -1.06 -1.36 -1.98
CA VAL A 45 0.04 -2.26 -1.61
C VAL A 45 -0.55 -3.45 -0.90
N THR A 46 -0.54 -4.59 -1.56
CA THR A 46 -1.14 -5.84 -1.07
C THR A 46 -0.35 -6.47 0.08
N GLU A 47 -1.06 -7.17 0.98
CA GLU A 47 -0.48 -8.02 2.02
C GLU A 47 0.36 -9.17 1.40
N ASP A 48 -0.16 -9.80 0.35
CA ASP A 48 0.52 -10.91 -0.33
C ASP A 48 1.58 -10.41 -1.31
N ARG A 49 2.70 -10.01 -0.76
CA ARG A 49 3.86 -9.52 -1.48
C ARG A 49 4.38 -10.50 -2.52
N LYS A 50 4.39 -11.80 -2.18
CA LYS A 50 5.06 -12.85 -2.97
C LYS A 50 4.17 -13.44 -4.06
N GLY A 51 2.87 -13.56 -3.81
CA GLY A 51 1.94 -14.19 -4.76
C GLY A 51 1.31 -13.17 -5.72
N SER A 52 0.96 -12.00 -5.22
CA SER A 52 0.23 -10.99 -6.01
C SER A 52 0.93 -9.63 -6.11
N GLY A 53 1.85 -9.33 -5.20
CA GLY A 53 2.53 -8.03 -5.15
C GLY A 53 3.67 -7.89 -6.13
N LEU A 54 4.52 -8.90 -6.26
CA LEU A 54 5.79 -8.88 -7.01
C LEU A 54 5.94 -10.11 -7.90
N ILE A 55 6.67 -9.95 -8.99
CA ILE A 55 7.13 -11.07 -9.83
C ILE A 55 8.54 -11.42 -9.36
N LEU A 56 8.65 -12.41 -8.47
CA LEU A 56 9.90 -12.74 -7.78
C LEU A 56 11.05 -13.18 -8.72
N SER A 57 10.72 -13.78 -9.86
CA SER A 57 11.68 -14.19 -10.89
C SER A 57 12.19 -13.03 -11.74
N ASN A 58 11.58 -11.85 -11.64
CA ASN A 58 11.96 -10.69 -12.43
C ASN A 58 12.88 -9.75 -11.65
N PRO A 59 13.72 -8.97 -12.37
CA PRO A 59 14.55 -7.93 -11.81
C PRO A 59 13.76 -6.86 -11.04
N ILE A 60 14.42 -6.21 -10.10
CA ILE A 60 13.88 -5.04 -9.35
C ILE A 60 13.40 -3.98 -10.33
N ARG A 61 14.16 -3.72 -11.40
CA ARG A 61 13.84 -2.74 -12.45
C ARG A 61 12.44 -2.98 -13.03
N ILE A 62 12.17 -4.19 -13.49
CA ILE A 62 10.87 -4.54 -14.07
C ILE A 62 9.74 -4.43 -13.04
N ASN A 63 9.94 -4.93 -11.81
CA ASN A 63 8.94 -4.83 -10.76
C ASN A 63 8.62 -3.38 -10.41
N THR A 64 9.61 -2.49 -10.35
CA THR A 64 9.43 -1.08 -10.01
C THR A 64 8.53 -0.35 -11.01
N THR A 65 8.68 -0.62 -12.31
CA THR A 65 7.97 0.14 -13.35
C THR A 65 6.66 -0.49 -13.81
N LEU A 66 6.40 -1.74 -13.39
CA LEU A 66 5.29 -2.57 -13.86
C LEU A 66 3.91 -1.91 -13.77
N ALA A 67 3.66 -1.09 -12.74
CA ALA A 67 2.37 -0.45 -12.53
C ALA A 67 2.16 0.79 -13.44
N ASN A 68 3.21 1.32 -14.07
CA ASN A 68 3.15 2.49 -14.95
C ASN A 68 4.14 2.40 -16.13
N LEU A 69 4.02 1.36 -16.93
CA LEU A 69 4.90 1.15 -18.08
C LEU A 69 4.86 2.30 -19.12
N ARG A 70 3.77 3.08 -19.15
CA ARG A 70 3.67 4.24 -20.05
C ARG A 70 4.73 5.29 -19.74
N ALA A 71 5.10 5.49 -18.49
CA ALA A 71 6.09 6.47 -18.08
C ALA A 71 7.51 6.16 -18.61
N VAL A 72 7.78 4.89 -18.89
CA VAL A 72 9.07 4.42 -19.43
C VAL A 72 8.95 3.88 -20.86
N SER A 73 7.88 4.21 -21.56
CA SER A 73 7.67 3.76 -22.94
C SER A 73 7.69 4.92 -23.92
N ASN A 74 8.23 4.68 -25.11
CA ASN A 74 8.13 5.56 -26.26
C ASN A 74 7.42 4.83 -27.40
N ARG A 75 6.24 5.37 -27.84
CA ARG A 75 5.40 4.77 -28.88
C ARG A 75 5.06 3.28 -28.65
N GLY A 76 4.86 2.91 -27.36
CA GLY A 76 4.51 1.53 -26.96
C GLY A 76 5.70 0.59 -26.79
N ILE A 77 6.92 1.04 -27.01
CA ILE A 77 8.15 0.28 -26.77
C ILE A 77 8.78 0.78 -25.47
N ILE A 78 9.15 -0.14 -24.57
CA ILE A 78 9.82 0.20 -23.32
C ILE A 78 11.24 0.70 -23.64
N ASP A 79 11.55 1.89 -23.10
CA ASP A 79 12.88 2.47 -23.10
C ASP A 79 13.65 1.92 -21.89
N GLN A 80 14.60 1.05 -22.14
CA GLN A 80 15.34 0.33 -21.09
C GLN A 80 16.18 1.28 -20.22
N ASP A 81 16.71 2.36 -20.80
CA ASP A 81 17.53 3.33 -20.06
C ASP A 81 16.66 4.14 -19.09
N ARG A 82 15.47 4.56 -19.52
CA ARG A 82 14.49 5.23 -18.65
C ARG A 82 14.00 4.29 -17.56
N GLU A 83 13.69 3.05 -17.89
CA GLU A 83 13.25 2.04 -16.92
C GLU A 83 14.33 1.78 -15.87
N TYR A 84 15.60 1.64 -16.30
CA TYR A 84 16.73 1.48 -15.40
C TYR A 84 16.93 2.69 -14.50
N ALA A 85 16.92 3.89 -15.06
CA ALA A 85 17.07 5.15 -14.32
C ALA A 85 15.96 5.33 -13.27
N ALA A 86 14.71 5.02 -13.63
CA ALA A 86 13.58 5.05 -12.70
C ALA A 86 13.78 4.08 -11.52
N ALA A 87 14.20 2.85 -11.80
CA ALA A 87 14.43 1.86 -10.77
C ALA A 87 15.58 2.24 -9.83
N VAL A 88 16.66 2.82 -10.35
CA VAL A 88 17.78 3.34 -9.54
C VAL A 88 17.29 4.48 -8.63
N ALA A 89 16.54 5.43 -9.15
CA ALA A 89 16.00 6.53 -8.37
C ALA A 89 15.12 6.04 -7.20
N TYR A 90 14.24 5.07 -7.44
CA TYR A 90 13.41 4.50 -6.37
C TYR A 90 14.18 3.59 -5.41
N LYS A 91 15.21 2.87 -5.88
CA LYS A 91 16.16 2.16 -5.01
C LYS A 91 16.81 3.10 -4.00
N GLU A 92 17.27 4.25 -4.46
CA GLU A 92 17.91 5.27 -3.62
C GLU A 92 16.89 5.95 -2.70
N LYS A 93 15.75 6.40 -3.25
CA LYS A 93 14.68 7.06 -2.49
C LYS A 93 14.19 6.21 -1.30
N LEU A 94 14.03 4.90 -1.49
CA LEU A 94 13.52 3.99 -0.45
C LEU A 94 14.63 3.26 0.32
N GLY A 95 15.90 3.49 -0.01
CA GLY A 95 17.02 2.82 0.64
C GLY A 95 16.99 1.30 0.46
N THR A 96 16.63 0.81 -0.73
CA THR A 96 16.59 -0.62 -1.03
C THR A 96 18.01 -1.18 -1.13
N LYS A 97 18.34 -2.13 -0.27
CA LYS A 97 19.68 -2.75 -0.22
C LYS A 97 19.79 -3.87 -1.26
N CYS A 98 20.43 -3.58 -2.37
CA CYS A 98 20.75 -4.53 -3.42
C CYS A 98 22.00 -4.06 -4.19
N PRO A 99 22.81 -5.00 -4.75
CA PRO A 99 23.98 -4.67 -5.57
C PRO A 99 23.59 -3.88 -6.81
N THR A 100 22.56 -4.32 -7.51
CA THR A 100 22.06 -3.73 -8.74
C THR A 100 20.55 -3.93 -8.87
N VAL A 101 19.88 -3.05 -9.62
CA VAL A 101 18.45 -3.17 -9.93
C VAL A 101 18.14 -4.31 -10.94
N GLU A 102 19.17 -4.94 -11.52
CA GLU A 102 19.05 -6.13 -12.34
C GLU A 102 18.93 -7.41 -11.52
N GLN A 103 19.17 -7.36 -10.21
CA GLN A 103 18.95 -8.51 -9.32
C GLN A 103 17.48 -8.88 -9.27
N ASN A 104 17.18 -10.19 -9.32
CA ASN A 104 15.84 -10.71 -9.14
C ASN A 104 15.32 -10.40 -7.72
N VAL A 105 14.07 -9.95 -7.64
CA VAL A 105 13.43 -9.58 -6.37
C VAL A 105 13.36 -10.75 -5.40
N GLY A 106 13.24 -11.98 -5.89
CA GLY A 106 13.24 -13.18 -5.06
C GLY A 106 14.47 -13.36 -4.18
N ASN A 107 15.61 -12.77 -4.57
CA ASN A 107 16.87 -12.85 -3.83
C ASN A 107 17.03 -11.77 -2.75
N LEU A 108 16.03 -10.91 -2.58
CA LEU A 108 16.05 -9.87 -1.55
C LEU A 108 15.48 -10.38 -0.22
N SER A 109 15.90 -9.75 0.89
CA SER A 109 15.22 -9.90 2.18
C SER A 109 13.77 -9.40 2.12
N GLY A 110 12.92 -9.85 3.05
CA GLY A 110 11.52 -9.46 3.10
C GLY A 110 11.30 -7.94 3.15
N GLY A 111 12.11 -7.22 3.94
CA GLY A 111 12.04 -5.76 4.03
C GLY A 111 12.43 -5.06 2.71
N ASN A 112 13.45 -5.56 2.00
CA ASN A 112 13.81 -5.01 0.70
C ASN A 112 12.78 -5.37 -0.39
N GLN A 113 12.16 -6.55 -0.36
CA GLN A 113 11.02 -6.87 -1.21
C GLN A 113 9.85 -5.90 -0.98
N GLN A 114 9.56 -5.55 0.29
CA GLN A 114 8.52 -4.58 0.63
C GLN A 114 8.82 -3.20 0.07
N LYS A 115 10.07 -2.76 0.13
CA LYS A 115 10.50 -1.50 -0.49
C LYS A 115 10.33 -1.49 -2.00
N VAL A 116 10.63 -2.61 -2.68
CA VAL A 116 10.38 -2.74 -4.14
C VAL A 116 8.87 -2.69 -4.43
N LEU A 117 8.04 -3.31 -3.60
CA LEU A 117 6.59 -3.25 -3.76
C LEU A 117 6.04 -1.83 -3.56
N LEU A 118 6.57 -1.10 -2.57
CA LEU A 118 6.28 0.33 -2.40
C LEU A 118 6.74 1.14 -3.62
N ALA A 119 7.97 0.92 -4.11
CA ALA A 119 8.50 1.58 -5.30
C ALA A 119 7.58 1.40 -6.52
N LYS A 120 7.11 0.18 -6.77
CA LYS A 120 6.16 -0.16 -7.85
C LYS A 120 4.93 0.75 -7.83
N TRP A 121 4.32 0.92 -6.68
CA TRP A 121 3.11 1.72 -6.56
C TRP A 121 3.39 3.22 -6.49
N MET A 122 4.47 3.63 -5.85
CA MET A 122 4.90 5.03 -5.84
C MET A 122 5.30 5.54 -7.24
N PHE A 123 5.74 4.66 -8.13
CA PHE A 123 6.02 4.99 -9.52
C PHE A 123 4.76 5.39 -10.33
N THR A 124 3.57 5.13 -9.81
CA THR A 124 2.31 5.66 -10.38
C THR A 124 2.00 7.08 -9.90
N GLU A 125 2.85 7.66 -9.04
CA GLU A 125 2.67 9.00 -8.43
C GLU A 125 1.30 9.17 -7.76
N PRO A 126 0.94 8.29 -6.81
CA PRO A 126 -0.36 8.36 -6.15
C PRO A 126 -0.44 9.54 -5.18
N ASP A 127 -1.66 10.01 -4.92
CA ASP A 127 -1.97 10.93 -3.84
C ASP A 127 -2.53 10.19 -2.62
N ILE A 128 -3.11 9.01 -2.84
CA ILE A 128 -3.69 8.16 -1.81
C ILE A 128 -3.05 6.77 -1.91
N LEU A 129 -2.45 6.31 -0.80
CA LEU A 129 -1.86 4.98 -0.70
C LEU A 129 -2.64 4.14 0.32
N ILE A 130 -3.11 2.98 -0.10
CA ILE A 130 -3.68 1.96 0.78
C ILE A 130 -2.58 0.90 0.99
N LEU A 131 -2.16 0.72 2.23
CA LEU A 131 -1.10 -0.21 2.62
C LEU A 131 -1.73 -1.33 3.46
N ASP A 132 -1.81 -2.52 2.89
CA ASP A 132 -2.41 -3.68 3.54
C ASP A 132 -1.32 -4.54 4.19
N GLU A 133 -1.32 -4.58 5.54
CA GLU A 133 -0.33 -5.27 6.38
C GLU A 133 1.14 -4.97 5.94
N PRO A 134 1.54 -3.68 5.85
CA PRO A 134 2.79 -3.28 5.18
C PRO A 134 4.05 -3.83 5.85
N THR A 135 3.97 -4.26 7.09
CA THR A 135 5.12 -4.77 7.86
C THR A 135 5.04 -6.26 8.18
N ARG A 136 4.05 -6.96 7.63
CA ARG A 136 3.86 -8.39 7.90
C ARG A 136 5.00 -9.23 7.34
N GLY A 137 5.54 -10.09 8.19
CA GLY A 137 6.57 -11.07 7.80
C GLY A 137 7.93 -10.45 7.45
N ILE A 138 8.23 -9.28 8.01
CA ILE A 138 9.56 -8.66 7.94
C ILE A 138 10.15 -8.49 9.34
N ASP A 139 11.46 -8.38 9.43
CA ASP A 139 12.18 -8.20 10.68
C ASP A 139 11.97 -6.81 11.29
N VAL A 140 12.24 -6.69 12.61
CA VAL A 140 11.98 -5.46 13.38
C VAL A 140 12.71 -4.24 12.82
N GLY A 141 13.96 -4.42 12.39
CA GLY A 141 14.74 -3.32 11.82
C GLY A 141 14.14 -2.82 10.50
N ALA A 142 13.71 -3.75 9.64
CA ALA A 142 13.06 -3.40 8.38
C ALA A 142 11.66 -2.81 8.61
N LYS A 143 10.89 -3.22 9.64
CA LYS A 143 9.64 -2.57 10.01
C LYS A 143 9.84 -1.08 10.28
N TYR A 144 10.84 -0.74 11.07
CA TYR A 144 11.15 0.66 11.37
C TYR A 144 11.49 1.47 10.11
N GLU A 145 12.27 0.89 9.18
CA GLU A 145 12.56 1.54 7.89
C GLU A 145 11.27 1.80 7.08
N ILE A 146 10.31 0.87 7.09
CA ILE A 146 8.99 1.07 6.42
C ILE A 146 8.18 2.17 7.11
N TYR A 147 8.16 2.24 8.45
CA TYR A 147 7.47 3.32 9.17
C TYR A 147 8.06 4.70 8.83
N CYS A 148 9.39 4.81 8.72
CA CYS A 148 10.04 6.04 8.29
C CYS A 148 9.60 6.46 6.88
N ILE A 149 9.49 5.50 5.94
CA ILE A 149 9.01 5.76 4.58
C ILE A 149 7.55 6.23 4.61
N ILE A 150 6.67 5.59 5.39
CA ILE A 150 5.26 5.97 5.51
C ILE A 150 5.13 7.40 6.07
N ASN A 151 5.86 7.72 7.13
CA ASN A 151 5.87 9.05 7.72
C ASN A 151 6.38 10.12 6.75
N GLN A 152 7.42 9.80 5.96
CA GLN A 152 7.92 10.69 4.93
C GLN A 152 6.85 10.96 3.86
N LEU A 153 6.13 9.92 3.41
CA LEU A 153 5.05 10.08 2.42
C LEU A 153 3.92 10.96 2.95
N ALA A 154 3.53 10.79 4.22
CA ALA A 154 2.54 11.65 4.87
C ALA A 154 3.05 13.10 4.96
N ALA A 155 4.32 13.32 5.31
CA ALA A 155 4.94 14.64 5.33
C ALA A 155 5.05 15.29 3.93
N GLU A 156 5.17 14.49 2.87
CA GLU A 156 5.09 14.93 1.47
C GLU A 156 3.65 15.28 1.03
N GLY A 157 2.64 15.19 1.94
CA GLY A 157 1.23 15.52 1.68
C GLY A 157 0.43 14.36 1.08
N LYS A 158 0.92 13.14 1.10
CA LYS A 158 0.17 11.96 0.67
C LYS A 158 -0.81 11.52 1.75
N SER A 159 -2.00 11.08 1.35
CA SER A 159 -2.94 10.42 2.24
C SER A 159 -2.60 8.94 2.33
N VAL A 160 -2.35 8.44 3.53
CA VAL A 160 -2.00 7.03 3.74
C VAL A 160 -3.07 6.34 4.58
N ILE A 161 -3.59 5.23 4.07
CA ILE A 161 -4.52 4.34 4.76
C ILE A 161 -3.76 3.06 5.09
N ILE A 162 -3.56 2.79 6.38
CA ILE A 162 -2.87 1.59 6.85
C ILE A 162 -3.92 0.58 7.31
N ILE A 163 -3.87 -0.62 6.77
CA ILE A 163 -4.61 -1.77 7.28
C ILE A 163 -3.62 -2.63 8.04
N SER A 164 -3.85 -2.85 9.32
CA SER A 164 -2.97 -3.67 10.15
C SER A 164 -3.74 -4.44 11.20
N SER A 165 -3.21 -5.59 11.58
CA SER A 165 -3.63 -6.39 12.73
C SER A 165 -2.78 -6.13 13.97
N GLU A 166 -1.70 -5.37 13.84
CA GLU A 166 -0.78 -5.06 14.94
C GLU A 166 -1.20 -3.76 15.63
N LEU A 167 -1.77 -3.84 16.84
CA LEU A 167 -2.19 -2.66 17.60
C LEU A 167 -1.08 -1.62 17.85
N PRO A 168 0.18 -2.02 18.16
CA PRO A 168 1.25 -1.04 18.32
C PRO A 168 1.53 -0.23 17.04
N GLU A 169 1.42 -0.85 15.86
CA GLU A 169 1.58 -0.17 14.57
C GLU A 169 0.48 0.89 14.38
N ILE A 170 -0.78 0.50 14.58
CA ILE A 170 -1.93 1.40 14.43
C ILE A 170 -1.86 2.57 15.41
N LEU A 171 -1.58 2.28 16.69
CA LEU A 171 -1.52 3.32 17.72
C LEU A 171 -0.34 4.29 17.54
N GLY A 172 0.77 3.79 16.98
CA GLY A 172 1.97 4.61 16.79
C GLY A 172 2.01 5.42 15.49
N MET A 173 1.16 5.08 14.51
CA MET A 173 1.27 5.61 13.15
C MET A 173 0.04 6.39 12.66
N SER A 174 -1.10 6.31 13.37
CA SER A 174 -2.38 6.77 12.81
C SER A 174 -2.93 8.01 13.51
N ASP A 175 -3.35 9.01 12.75
CA ASP A 175 -4.08 10.19 13.25
C ASP A 175 -5.56 9.86 13.53
N ARG A 176 -6.10 8.87 12.80
CA ARG A 176 -7.49 8.42 12.91
C ARG A 176 -7.59 6.92 12.68
N ILE A 177 -8.36 6.24 13.49
CA ILE A 177 -8.46 4.78 13.52
C ILE A 177 -9.92 4.36 13.35
N TYR A 178 -10.19 3.52 12.36
CA TYR A 178 -11.45 2.82 12.20
C TYR A 178 -11.28 1.36 12.61
N VAL A 179 -12.15 0.89 13.49
CA VAL A 179 -12.15 -0.50 13.96
C VAL A 179 -13.20 -1.30 13.19
N LEU A 180 -12.74 -2.30 12.44
CA LEU A 180 -13.62 -3.24 11.73
C LEU A 180 -13.75 -4.54 12.51
N ASN A 181 -14.98 -5.00 12.69
CA ASN A 181 -15.29 -6.34 13.20
C ASN A 181 -16.45 -6.94 12.39
N GLU A 182 -16.31 -8.19 11.95
CA GLU A 182 -17.32 -8.94 11.18
C GLU A 182 -17.92 -8.14 9.99
N GLY A 183 -17.05 -7.44 9.26
CA GLY A 183 -17.44 -6.67 8.06
C GLY A 183 -18.13 -5.34 8.35
N ARG A 184 -18.16 -4.87 9.61
CA ARG A 184 -18.76 -3.59 10.02
C ARG A 184 -17.74 -2.70 10.72
N ILE A 185 -17.87 -1.39 10.54
CA ILE A 185 -17.14 -0.41 11.35
C ILE A 185 -17.85 -0.34 12.71
N VAL A 186 -17.13 -0.71 13.76
CA VAL A 186 -17.65 -0.79 15.14
C VAL A 186 -17.11 0.28 16.07
N GLY A 187 -16.13 1.07 15.59
CA GLY A 187 -15.56 2.20 16.33
C GLY A 187 -14.75 3.12 15.43
N GLU A 188 -14.69 4.38 15.82
CA GLU A 188 -13.83 5.42 15.26
C GLU A 188 -13.17 6.16 16.42
N PHE A 189 -11.84 6.37 16.32
CA PHE A 189 -11.05 7.06 17.33
C PHE A 189 -10.05 7.99 16.67
N THR A 190 -9.74 9.11 17.31
CA THR A 190 -8.55 9.88 16.98
C THR A 190 -7.31 9.18 17.52
N GLY A 191 -6.12 9.46 16.96
CA GLY A 191 -4.87 8.88 17.44
C GLY A 191 -4.60 9.18 18.92
N GLU A 192 -4.95 10.37 19.37
CA GLU A 192 -4.79 10.79 20.77
C GLU A 192 -5.74 10.05 21.75
N GLU A 193 -6.96 9.74 21.30
CA GLU A 193 -7.96 9.07 22.14
C GLU A 193 -7.85 7.55 22.14
N ALA A 194 -7.21 7.00 21.13
CA ALA A 194 -7.12 5.57 20.93
C ALA A 194 -6.24 4.90 21.98
N THR A 195 -6.78 3.87 22.62
CA THR A 195 -6.02 2.94 23.46
C THR A 195 -6.37 1.51 23.11
N GLN A 196 -5.50 0.58 23.47
CA GLN A 196 -5.76 -0.83 23.26
C GLN A 196 -7.10 -1.27 23.88
N GLU A 197 -7.41 -0.79 25.11
CA GLU A 197 -8.63 -1.12 25.82
C GLU A 197 -9.88 -0.60 25.10
N LYS A 198 -9.82 0.64 24.57
CA LYS A 198 -10.96 1.23 23.82
C LYS A 198 -11.22 0.48 22.52
N ILE A 199 -10.16 0.13 21.77
CA ILE A 199 -10.27 -0.62 20.52
C ILE A 199 -10.84 -2.02 20.80
N MET A 200 -10.28 -2.75 21.76
CA MET A 200 -10.78 -4.07 22.16
C MET A 200 -12.21 -4.00 22.72
N GLY A 201 -12.51 -2.98 23.49
CA GLY A 201 -13.87 -2.73 24.00
C GLY A 201 -14.91 -2.53 22.88
N ALA A 202 -14.55 -1.82 21.80
CA ALA A 202 -15.42 -1.66 20.64
C ALA A 202 -15.69 -3.01 19.92
N ILE A 203 -14.66 -3.83 19.77
CA ILE A 203 -14.78 -5.18 19.16
C ILE A 203 -15.71 -6.06 20.01
N LEU A 204 -15.46 -6.17 21.33
CA LEU A 204 -16.24 -7.04 22.22
C LEU A 204 -17.70 -6.63 22.30
N LYS A 205 -18.01 -5.31 22.35
CA LYS A 205 -19.39 -4.81 22.36
C LYS A 205 -20.16 -5.16 21.08
N SER A 206 -19.48 -5.30 19.96
CA SER A 206 -20.11 -5.65 18.68
C SER A 206 -20.40 -7.12 18.54
N THR A 207 -19.62 -7.99 19.20
CA THR A 207 -19.79 -9.46 19.15
C THR A 207 -20.96 -9.92 20.03
N ASN A 208 -21.39 -9.10 21.02
CA ASN A 208 -22.48 -9.42 21.95
C ASN A 208 -23.86 -8.88 21.50
N LYS A 209 -23.98 -8.44 20.27
CA LYS A 209 -25.24 -8.01 19.62
C LYS A 209 -25.63 -8.96 18.51
#